data_225c2dab317cd8f322f072382c6108fc
#
_entry.id   225c2dab317cd8f322f072382c6108fc
#
_cell.length_a   1.000
_cell.length_b   1.000
_cell.length_c   1.000
_cell.angle_alpha   90.00
_cell.angle_beta   90.00
_cell.angle_gamma   90.00
#
_symmetry.space_group_name_H-M   'P 1'
#
loop_
_entity.id
_entity.type
_entity.pdbx_description
1 polymer ?
#
loop_
_entity_poly.entity_id
_entity_poly.type
_entity_poly.pdbx_seq_one_letter_code
_entity_poly.pdbx_strand_id
1 'polypeptide(L)'
;MKKILLICVTYHSDKELHAFVESVRRAAERVKRKMQVDIEVADNGQDNKGYLGGALPIYNAKAKGYDYVSISNVDLELAEDFFKQLLAVETERIGWIAPDIYTEKINKHENPHILLRPTKRNFIIWNIIYSSTLIYRLYHCLYILKSQNTKISPACEIYAGHGSFMLFTKAFANAYPELQFPGFMYGEEIYMAELVRAAGLQVQYMPTLHIANTGNVNTGLINQKQKSAWSKASLHAIYNQFFR
;
A
#
# COMPACT_ATOMS: atom_id res chain seq x y z
N MET A 1 25.36 -0.81 -6.71
CA MET A 1 24.36 -1.85 -6.41
C MET A 1 23.18 -1.15 -5.78
N LYS A 2 21.97 -1.31 -6.31
CA LYS A 2 20.74 -0.74 -5.73
C LYS A 2 20.40 -1.43 -4.42
N LYS A 3 19.67 -0.74 -3.52
CA LYS A 3 19.24 -1.30 -2.24
C LYS A 3 17.74 -1.10 -2.08
N ILE A 4 17.04 -2.14 -1.63
CA ILE A 4 15.63 -2.08 -1.27
C ILE A 4 15.42 -2.60 0.15
N LEU A 5 14.60 -1.88 0.93
CA LEU A 5 14.09 -2.27 2.23
C LEU A 5 12.62 -2.69 2.07
N LEU A 6 12.28 -3.92 2.46
CA LEU A 6 10.89 -4.37 2.57
C LEU A 6 10.50 -4.39 4.04
N ILE A 7 9.51 -3.59 4.40
CA ILE A 7 8.91 -3.53 5.75
C ILE A 7 7.62 -4.35 5.72
N CYS A 8 7.66 -5.56 6.26
CA CYS A 8 6.55 -6.49 6.31
C CYS A 8 5.72 -6.25 7.56
N VAL A 9 4.47 -5.80 7.41
CA VAL A 9 3.58 -5.59 8.54
C VAL A 9 2.76 -6.86 8.77
N THR A 10 2.89 -7.46 9.94
CA THR A 10 2.18 -8.68 10.32
C THR A 10 1.34 -8.47 11.58
N TYR A 11 0.23 -9.22 11.66
CA TYR A 11 -0.64 -9.31 12.83
C TYR A 11 -1.21 -10.72 12.91
N HIS A 12 -0.62 -11.56 13.76
CA HIS A 12 -0.99 -12.99 13.90
C HIS A 12 -1.00 -13.76 12.56
N SER A 13 -0.01 -13.52 11.69
CA SER A 13 0.05 -14.05 10.33
C SER A 13 1.43 -14.66 10.01
N ASP A 14 1.96 -15.49 10.90
CA ASP A 14 3.32 -16.07 10.78
C ASP A 14 3.47 -16.94 9.54
N LYS A 15 2.43 -17.70 9.17
CA LYS A 15 2.44 -18.56 7.99
C LYS A 15 2.54 -17.73 6.70
N GLU A 16 1.75 -16.69 6.60
CA GLU A 16 1.73 -15.76 5.47
C GLU A 16 3.06 -15.00 5.39
N LEU A 17 3.59 -14.54 6.53
CA LEU A 17 4.90 -13.90 6.59
C LEU A 17 6.00 -14.83 6.04
N HIS A 18 6.02 -16.10 6.45
CA HIS A 18 7.01 -17.05 5.96
C HIS A 18 6.90 -17.23 4.44
N ALA A 19 5.69 -17.41 3.89
CA ALA A 19 5.47 -17.58 2.47
C ALA A 19 5.89 -16.33 1.68
N PHE A 20 5.54 -15.13 2.18
CA PHE A 20 5.94 -13.87 1.58
C PHE A 20 7.47 -13.72 1.54
N VAL A 21 8.16 -13.93 2.66
CA VAL A 21 9.62 -13.85 2.76
C VAL A 21 10.29 -14.82 1.80
N GLU A 22 9.78 -16.05 1.64
CA GLU A 22 10.32 -17.01 0.68
C GLU A 22 10.12 -16.55 -0.77
N SER A 23 8.99 -15.92 -1.11
CA SER A 23 8.78 -15.35 -2.46
C SER A 23 9.78 -14.21 -2.73
N VAL A 24 9.99 -13.34 -1.75
CA VAL A 24 10.99 -12.25 -1.83
C VAL A 24 12.40 -12.81 -2.03
N ARG A 25 12.78 -13.85 -1.30
CA ARG A 25 14.10 -14.49 -1.44
C ARG A 25 14.31 -15.10 -2.82
N ARG A 26 13.29 -15.79 -3.37
CA ARG A 26 13.36 -16.34 -4.74
C ARG A 26 13.57 -15.24 -5.78
N ALA A 27 12.83 -14.14 -5.67
CA ALA A 27 12.98 -13.01 -6.58
C ALA A 27 14.33 -12.30 -6.42
N ALA A 28 14.84 -12.15 -5.18
CA ALA A 28 16.12 -11.51 -4.87
C ALA A 28 17.33 -12.27 -5.42
N GLU A 29 17.29 -13.61 -5.40
CA GLU A 29 18.38 -14.44 -5.90
C GLU A 29 18.69 -14.16 -7.38
N ARG A 30 17.68 -13.83 -8.18
CA ARG A 30 17.84 -13.50 -9.60
C ARG A 30 18.59 -12.19 -9.86
N VAL A 31 18.68 -11.32 -8.86
CA VAL A 31 19.30 -9.98 -8.98
C VAL A 31 20.41 -9.72 -7.96
N LYS A 32 20.87 -10.71 -7.21
CA LYS A 32 21.82 -10.57 -6.09
C LYS A 32 23.10 -9.82 -6.40
N ARG A 33 23.53 -9.75 -7.67
CA ARG A 33 24.69 -8.97 -8.11
C ARG A 33 24.37 -7.50 -8.39
N LYS A 34 23.09 -7.14 -8.51
CA LYS A 34 22.62 -5.79 -8.91
C LYS A 34 21.83 -5.09 -7.82
N MET A 35 21.17 -5.85 -6.93
CA MET A 35 20.32 -5.33 -5.87
C MET A 35 20.55 -6.08 -4.56
N GLN A 36 20.68 -5.33 -3.48
CA GLN A 36 20.60 -5.82 -2.10
C GLN A 36 19.15 -5.71 -1.66
N VAL A 37 18.61 -6.79 -1.10
CA VAL A 37 17.22 -6.86 -0.61
C VAL A 37 17.25 -7.15 0.88
N ASP A 38 16.81 -6.20 1.68
CA ASP A 38 16.72 -6.31 3.13
C ASP A 38 15.26 -6.39 3.56
N ILE A 39 14.95 -7.25 4.52
CA ILE A 39 13.60 -7.48 5.04
C ILE A 39 13.57 -7.14 6.52
N GLU A 40 12.61 -6.31 6.91
CA GLU A 40 12.29 -5.98 8.29
C GLU A 40 10.84 -6.33 8.58
N VAL A 41 10.58 -6.83 9.79
CA VAL A 41 9.24 -7.24 10.21
C VAL A 41 8.72 -6.28 11.27
N ALA A 42 7.60 -5.65 10.99
CA ALA A 42 6.80 -4.88 11.93
C ALA A 42 5.69 -5.78 12.49
N ASP A 43 5.98 -6.45 13.60
CA ASP A 43 5.02 -7.35 14.26
C ASP A 43 4.10 -6.55 15.19
N ASN A 44 2.81 -6.52 14.86
CA ASN A 44 1.75 -5.91 15.64
C ASN A 44 1.04 -6.89 16.60
N GLY A 45 1.55 -8.12 16.78
CA GLY A 45 0.87 -9.17 17.51
C GLY A 45 0.55 -8.84 18.96
N GLN A 46 1.46 -8.15 19.66
CA GLN A 46 1.26 -7.79 21.08
C GLN A 46 0.71 -6.37 21.27
N ASP A 47 1.09 -5.43 20.40
CA ASP A 47 0.70 -4.01 20.47
C ASP A 47 0.35 -3.54 19.05
N ASN A 48 -0.91 -3.69 18.70
CA ASN A 48 -1.39 -3.35 17.37
C ASN A 48 -1.43 -1.83 17.17
N LYS A 49 -0.45 -1.29 16.46
CA LYS A 49 -0.31 0.13 16.10
C LYS A 49 -0.98 0.48 14.78
N GLY A 50 -1.69 -0.46 14.17
CA GLY A 50 -2.22 -0.32 12.82
C GLY A 50 -1.14 -0.52 11.74
N TYR A 51 -1.54 -0.41 10.48
CA TYR A 51 -0.65 -0.74 9.35
C TYR A 51 0.56 0.19 9.27
N LEU A 52 0.35 1.48 9.06
CA LEU A 52 1.46 2.44 9.00
C LEU A 52 2.09 2.66 10.37
N GLY A 53 1.31 2.67 11.47
CA GLY A 53 1.84 2.84 12.81
C GLY A 53 2.86 1.78 13.21
N GLY A 54 2.73 0.54 12.73
CA GLY A 54 3.72 -0.52 12.89
C GLY A 54 4.95 -0.32 12.00
N ALA A 55 4.76 0.09 10.74
CA ALA A 55 5.84 0.20 9.76
C ALA A 55 6.72 1.46 9.92
N LEU A 56 6.13 2.59 10.32
CA LEU A 56 6.82 3.89 10.30
C LEU A 56 8.03 3.99 11.24
N PRO A 57 8.09 3.36 12.41
CA PRO A 57 9.32 3.36 13.22
C PRO A 57 10.52 2.78 12.46
N ILE A 58 10.32 1.70 11.69
CA ILE A 58 11.37 1.08 10.88
C ILE A 58 11.72 1.98 9.68
N TYR A 59 10.70 2.51 9.00
CA TYR A 59 10.89 3.47 7.90
C TYR A 59 11.74 4.67 8.36
N ASN A 60 11.37 5.33 9.43
CA ASN A 60 12.02 6.53 9.95
C ASN A 60 13.49 6.25 10.36
N ALA A 61 13.76 5.04 10.85
CA ALA A 61 15.13 4.67 11.24
C ALA A 61 16.03 4.33 10.05
N LYS A 62 15.48 3.78 8.94
CA LYS A 62 16.28 3.10 7.91
C LYS A 62 16.12 3.63 6.49
N ALA A 63 15.00 4.26 6.13
CA ALA A 63 14.64 4.58 4.74
C ALA A 63 15.71 5.34 3.94
N LYS A 64 16.43 6.28 4.57
CA LYS A 64 17.49 7.07 3.93
C LYS A 64 18.64 6.23 3.33
N GLY A 65 18.84 5.01 3.81
CA GLY A 65 19.91 4.12 3.35
C GLY A 65 19.59 3.37 2.05
N TYR A 66 18.37 3.51 1.50
CA TYR A 66 17.85 2.67 0.44
C TYR A 66 17.45 3.46 -0.81
N ASP A 67 17.51 2.80 -1.99
CA ASP A 67 17.00 3.36 -3.24
C ASP A 67 15.49 3.15 -3.36
N TYR A 68 14.98 2.11 -2.70
CA TYR A 68 13.56 1.78 -2.63
C TYR A 68 13.20 1.35 -1.21
N VAL A 69 11.99 1.71 -0.76
CA VAL A 69 11.42 1.25 0.50
C VAL A 69 10.00 0.79 0.24
N SER A 70 9.65 -0.44 0.60
CA SER A 70 8.26 -0.88 0.56
C SER A 70 7.69 -1.06 1.95
N ILE A 71 6.40 -0.76 2.10
CA ILE A 71 5.57 -1.15 3.23
C ILE A 71 4.54 -2.11 2.68
N SER A 72 4.48 -3.33 3.21
CA SER A 72 3.65 -4.38 2.65
C SER A 72 2.92 -5.22 3.69
N ASN A 73 1.74 -5.69 3.31
CA ASN A 73 1.12 -6.84 3.95
C ASN A 73 1.94 -8.11 3.67
N VAL A 74 1.62 -9.18 4.40
CA VAL A 74 2.32 -10.46 4.27
C VAL A 74 1.51 -11.54 3.53
N ASP A 75 0.27 -11.28 3.17
CA ASP A 75 -0.59 -12.18 2.36
C ASP A 75 -0.38 -11.99 0.85
N LEU A 76 0.84 -11.67 0.48
CA LEU A 76 1.27 -11.40 -0.89
C LEU A 76 2.33 -12.39 -1.33
N GLU A 77 2.49 -12.56 -2.65
CA GLU A 77 3.57 -13.33 -3.26
C GLU A 77 4.15 -12.55 -4.44
N LEU A 78 5.46 -12.27 -4.42
CA LEU A 78 6.14 -11.58 -5.50
C LEU A 78 6.42 -12.54 -6.65
N ALA A 79 6.22 -12.07 -7.89
CA ALA A 79 6.70 -12.77 -9.07
C ALA A 79 8.24 -12.88 -9.03
N GLU A 80 8.77 -14.00 -9.55
CA GLU A 80 10.22 -14.27 -9.49
C GLU A 80 11.09 -13.24 -10.22
N ASP A 81 10.54 -12.53 -11.18
CA ASP A 81 11.26 -11.47 -11.92
C ASP A 81 10.96 -10.06 -11.39
N PHE A 82 10.23 -9.92 -10.28
CA PHE A 82 9.80 -8.63 -9.71
C PHE A 82 10.96 -7.62 -9.60
N PHE A 83 12.05 -7.98 -8.95
CA PHE A 83 13.20 -7.07 -8.79
C PHE A 83 13.97 -6.83 -10.10
N LYS A 84 13.94 -7.76 -11.04
CA LYS A 84 14.51 -7.56 -12.38
C LYS A 84 13.71 -6.49 -13.12
N GLN A 85 12.39 -6.54 -13.08
CA GLN A 85 11.51 -5.53 -13.67
C GLN A 85 11.67 -4.18 -12.95
N LEU A 86 11.77 -4.17 -11.61
CA LEU A 86 11.98 -2.95 -10.83
C LEU A 86 13.28 -2.23 -11.22
N LEU A 87 14.36 -2.97 -11.50
CA LEU A 87 15.62 -2.37 -11.94
C LEU A 87 15.53 -1.67 -13.31
N ALA A 88 14.51 -1.98 -14.11
CA ALA A 88 14.26 -1.36 -15.42
C ALA A 88 13.35 -0.11 -15.34
N VAL A 89 12.79 0.18 -14.17
CA VAL A 89 11.89 1.34 -13.98
C VAL A 89 12.72 2.63 -13.90
N GLU A 90 12.39 3.60 -14.73
CA GLU A 90 12.88 4.97 -14.60
C GLU A 90 12.13 5.71 -13.50
N THR A 91 12.83 6.19 -12.47
CA THR A 91 12.21 6.68 -11.24
C THR A 91 12.36 8.19 -11.01
N GLU A 92 12.86 8.95 -11.99
CA GLU A 92 13.25 10.35 -11.81
C GLU A 92 12.13 11.23 -11.22
N ARG A 93 10.87 11.01 -11.63
CA ARG A 93 9.70 11.77 -11.16
C ARG A 93 8.73 10.95 -10.31
N ILE A 94 9.05 9.69 -10.06
CA ILE A 94 8.17 8.77 -9.34
C ILE A 94 8.50 8.80 -7.86
N GLY A 95 7.49 9.04 -7.02
CA GLY A 95 7.58 8.91 -5.57
C GLY A 95 7.07 7.56 -5.07
N TRP A 96 6.01 7.05 -5.71
CA TRP A 96 5.40 5.77 -5.36
C TRP A 96 5.15 4.93 -6.62
N ILE A 97 5.70 3.74 -6.66
CA ILE A 97 5.46 2.73 -7.69
C ILE A 97 4.35 1.81 -7.20
N ALA A 98 3.24 1.75 -7.93
CA ALA A 98 2.11 0.87 -7.66
C ALA A 98 2.20 -0.37 -8.57
N PRO A 99 2.54 -1.56 -8.06
CA PRO A 99 2.63 -2.79 -8.84
C PRO A 99 1.25 -3.31 -9.23
N ASP A 100 1.20 -4.23 -10.18
CA ASP A 100 -0.01 -5.01 -10.45
C ASP A 100 -0.20 -6.04 -9.34
N ILE A 101 -1.29 -5.91 -8.58
CA ILE A 101 -1.65 -6.82 -7.49
C ILE A 101 -2.90 -7.57 -7.93
N TYR A 102 -2.77 -8.88 -8.15
CA TYR A 102 -3.86 -9.73 -8.60
C TYR A 102 -4.40 -10.60 -7.47
N THR A 103 -5.70 -10.49 -7.19
CA THR A 103 -6.43 -11.29 -6.20
C THR A 103 -7.23 -12.37 -6.91
N GLU A 104 -6.71 -13.61 -6.93
CA GLU A 104 -7.29 -14.74 -7.66
C GLU A 104 -8.71 -15.05 -7.19
N LYS A 105 -8.96 -15.07 -5.87
CA LYS A 105 -10.27 -15.41 -5.27
C LYS A 105 -11.45 -14.61 -5.85
N ILE A 106 -11.21 -13.39 -6.27
CA ILE A 106 -12.23 -12.50 -6.82
C ILE A 106 -11.96 -12.09 -8.27
N ASN A 107 -10.92 -12.69 -8.90
CA ASN A 107 -10.47 -12.41 -10.25
C ASN A 107 -10.34 -10.90 -10.51
N LYS A 108 -9.54 -10.22 -9.68
CA LYS A 108 -9.45 -8.76 -9.71
C LYS A 108 -8.01 -8.28 -9.61
N HIS A 109 -7.66 -7.28 -10.45
CA HIS A 109 -6.47 -6.45 -10.27
C HIS A 109 -6.79 -5.29 -9.33
N GLU A 110 -6.07 -5.16 -8.23
CA GLU A 110 -6.30 -4.12 -7.22
C GLU A 110 -5.75 -2.75 -7.65
N ASN A 111 -4.78 -2.75 -8.55
CA ASN A 111 -4.29 -1.55 -9.22
C ASN A 111 -4.68 -1.56 -10.72
N PRO A 112 -4.91 -0.37 -11.33
CA PRO A 112 -4.94 0.98 -10.72
C PRO A 112 -6.04 1.13 -9.68
N HIS A 113 -5.69 1.66 -8.48
CA HIS A 113 -6.62 1.71 -7.35
C HIS A 113 -7.48 3.00 -7.34
N ILE A 114 -6.84 4.15 -7.18
CA ILE A 114 -7.51 5.46 -7.23
C ILE A 114 -6.90 6.27 -8.37
N LEU A 115 -7.68 6.49 -9.43
CA LEU A 115 -7.19 7.18 -10.62
C LEU A 115 -7.09 8.70 -10.42
N LEU A 116 -8.07 9.30 -9.76
CA LEU A 116 -8.19 10.74 -9.62
C LEU A 116 -8.17 11.18 -8.16
N ARG A 117 -7.56 12.33 -7.91
CA ARG A 117 -7.55 12.94 -6.58
C ARG A 117 -8.97 13.13 -6.05
N PRO A 118 -9.27 12.69 -4.83
CA PRO A 118 -10.57 12.94 -4.21
C PRO A 118 -10.84 14.45 -4.06
N THR A 119 -12.11 14.79 -4.17
CA THR A 119 -12.58 16.16 -3.93
C THR A 119 -13.12 16.30 -2.50
N LYS A 120 -13.31 17.53 -2.03
CA LYS A 120 -13.99 17.79 -0.74
C LYS A 120 -15.34 17.08 -0.65
N ARG A 121 -16.07 17.00 -1.77
CA ARG A 121 -17.37 16.31 -1.84
C ARG A 121 -17.24 14.81 -1.54
N ASN A 122 -16.17 14.16 -1.99
CA ASN A 122 -15.94 12.74 -1.68
C ASN A 122 -15.81 12.51 -0.17
N PHE A 123 -15.11 13.37 0.55
CA PHE A 123 -14.98 13.28 2.01
C PHE A 123 -16.32 13.42 2.74
N ILE A 124 -17.20 14.32 2.26
CA ILE A 124 -18.56 14.45 2.81
C ILE A 124 -19.33 13.15 2.59
N ILE A 125 -19.30 12.59 1.38
CA ILE A 125 -19.97 11.34 1.04
C ILE A 125 -19.43 10.18 1.90
N TRP A 126 -18.11 10.03 2.02
CA TRP A 126 -17.51 9.00 2.85
C TRP A 126 -17.85 9.15 4.33
N ASN A 127 -17.91 10.38 4.85
CA ASN A 127 -18.34 10.63 6.23
C ASN A 127 -19.78 10.16 6.47
N ILE A 128 -20.69 10.36 5.49
CA ILE A 128 -22.06 9.86 5.56
C ILE A 128 -22.08 8.32 5.53
N ILE A 129 -21.33 7.71 4.59
CA ILE A 129 -21.23 6.25 4.43
C ILE A 129 -20.75 5.59 5.73
N TYR A 130 -19.67 6.10 6.31
CA TYR A 130 -19.07 5.56 7.54
C TYR A 130 -19.83 5.94 8.82
N SER A 131 -20.87 6.79 8.74
CA SER A 131 -21.72 7.15 9.89
C SER A 131 -22.85 6.15 10.13
N SER A 132 -23.17 5.28 9.16
CA SER A 132 -24.26 4.30 9.27
C SER A 132 -23.83 2.93 8.72
N THR A 133 -23.96 1.91 9.55
CA THR A 133 -23.67 0.51 9.13
C THR A 133 -24.55 0.07 7.96
N LEU A 134 -25.82 0.52 7.92
CA LEU A 134 -26.74 0.19 6.83
C LEU A 134 -26.31 0.83 5.52
N ILE A 135 -25.99 2.12 5.53
CA ILE A 135 -25.50 2.86 4.35
C ILE A 135 -24.19 2.24 3.86
N TYR A 136 -23.29 1.92 4.78
CA TYR A 136 -22.02 1.25 4.44
C TYR A 136 -22.25 -0.09 3.72
N ARG A 137 -23.12 -0.96 4.25
CA ARG A 137 -23.43 -2.25 3.62
C ARG A 137 -24.02 -2.08 2.22
N LEU A 138 -24.94 -1.17 2.04
CA LEU A 138 -25.54 -0.88 0.73
C LEU A 138 -24.48 -0.36 -0.24
N TYR A 139 -23.66 0.60 0.17
CA TYR A 139 -22.55 1.12 -0.62
C TYR A 139 -21.56 0.02 -1.02
N HIS A 140 -21.19 -0.85 -0.07
CA HIS A 140 -20.24 -1.93 -0.30
C HIS A 140 -20.79 -2.97 -1.30
N CYS A 141 -22.06 -3.33 -1.22
CA CYS A 141 -22.70 -4.20 -2.21
C CYS A 141 -22.66 -3.59 -3.62
N LEU A 142 -22.99 -2.30 -3.75
CA LEU A 142 -22.95 -1.59 -5.03
C LEU A 142 -21.52 -1.44 -5.56
N TYR A 143 -20.57 -1.22 -4.68
CA TYR A 143 -19.14 -1.11 -5.02
C TYR A 143 -18.59 -2.42 -5.58
N ILE A 144 -18.87 -3.55 -4.93
CA ILE A 144 -18.45 -4.89 -5.41
C ILE A 144 -19.02 -5.18 -6.79
N LEU A 145 -20.30 -4.88 -7.01
CA LEU A 145 -20.94 -5.09 -8.32
C LEU A 145 -20.31 -4.27 -9.45
N LYS A 146 -19.79 -3.08 -9.13
CA LYS A 146 -19.22 -2.15 -10.11
C LYS A 146 -17.71 -2.29 -10.30
N SER A 147 -16.98 -2.78 -9.30
CA SER A 147 -15.51 -2.80 -9.24
C SER A 147 -14.95 -4.14 -9.75
N GLN A 148 -15.21 -4.49 -11.02
CA GLN A 148 -14.59 -5.66 -11.63
C GLN A 148 -13.47 -5.23 -12.59
N ASN A 149 -12.26 -5.01 -12.06
CA ASN A 149 -11.06 -4.83 -12.86
C ASN A 149 -10.45 -6.20 -13.16
N THR A 150 -10.95 -6.89 -14.18
CA THR A 150 -10.54 -8.25 -14.56
C THR A 150 -9.42 -8.28 -15.60
N LYS A 151 -8.93 -7.11 -16.05
CA LYS A 151 -7.87 -6.99 -17.06
C LYS A 151 -6.76 -6.10 -16.56
N ILE A 152 -5.53 -6.45 -16.90
CA ILE A 152 -4.36 -5.62 -16.68
C ILE A 152 -4.50 -4.32 -17.47
N SER A 153 -4.38 -3.19 -16.80
CA SER A 153 -4.35 -1.86 -17.43
C SER A 153 -2.94 -1.54 -17.93
N PRO A 154 -2.79 -0.68 -18.94
CA PRO A 154 -1.46 -0.17 -19.32
C PRO A 154 -0.84 0.66 -18.19
N ALA A 155 0.49 0.81 -18.22
CA ALA A 155 1.20 1.69 -17.29
C ALA A 155 0.67 3.13 -17.41
N CYS A 156 0.35 3.76 -16.28
CA CYS A 156 -0.20 5.12 -16.24
C CYS A 156 0.08 5.79 -14.90
N GLU A 157 0.06 7.13 -14.90
CA GLU A 157 -0.02 7.90 -13.67
C GLU A 157 -1.39 7.70 -13.03
N ILE A 158 -1.40 7.51 -11.72
CA ILE A 158 -2.62 7.38 -10.90
C ILE A 158 -2.49 8.28 -9.68
N TYR A 159 -3.61 8.54 -9.00
CA TYR A 159 -3.56 9.32 -7.77
C TYR A 159 -2.99 8.50 -6.60
N ALA A 160 -3.45 7.27 -6.38
CA ALA A 160 -2.96 6.40 -5.33
C ALA A 160 -3.02 4.92 -5.73
N GLY A 161 -1.98 4.16 -5.36
CA GLY A 161 -1.95 2.71 -5.45
C GLY A 161 -2.68 2.04 -4.29
N HIS A 162 -2.84 0.72 -4.38
CA HIS A 162 -3.43 -0.10 -3.32
C HIS A 162 -2.47 -0.23 -2.13
N GLY A 163 -3.00 -0.10 -0.91
CA GLY A 163 -2.23 -0.03 0.33
C GLY A 163 -1.51 -1.32 0.74
N SER A 164 -1.92 -2.48 0.22
CA SER A 164 -1.29 -3.75 0.61
C SER A 164 0.19 -3.86 0.22
N PHE A 165 0.64 -3.12 -0.80
CA PHE A 165 2.05 -3.01 -1.18
C PHE A 165 2.35 -1.61 -1.71
N MET A 166 2.94 -0.78 -0.87
CA MET A 166 3.37 0.57 -1.22
C MET A 166 4.88 0.60 -1.42
N LEU A 167 5.35 0.88 -2.64
CA LEU A 167 6.77 0.91 -2.98
C LEU A 167 7.21 2.33 -3.27
N PHE A 168 7.98 2.91 -2.37
CA PHE A 168 8.49 4.27 -2.44
C PHE A 168 9.90 4.31 -3.01
N THR A 169 10.19 5.35 -3.79
CA THR A 169 11.53 5.60 -4.35
C THR A 169 12.39 6.40 -3.39
N LYS A 170 13.68 6.47 -3.67
CA LYS A 170 14.64 7.32 -2.95
C LYS A 170 14.24 8.80 -2.97
N ALA A 171 13.63 9.28 -4.06
CA ALA A 171 13.16 10.66 -4.15
C ALA A 171 12.12 10.97 -3.06
N PHE A 172 11.17 10.07 -2.85
CA PHE A 172 10.18 10.20 -1.79
C PHE A 172 10.82 10.07 -0.39
N ALA A 173 11.69 9.08 -0.18
CA ALA A 173 12.38 8.91 1.11
C ALA A 173 13.26 10.11 1.48
N ASN A 174 13.85 10.78 0.48
CA ASN A 174 14.61 12.02 0.70
C ASN A 174 13.71 13.21 1.05
N ALA A 175 12.53 13.32 0.41
CA ALA A 175 11.55 14.38 0.70
C ALA A 175 10.92 14.19 2.11
N TYR A 176 10.72 12.95 2.51
CA TYR A 176 10.13 12.58 3.80
C TYR A 176 11.01 11.55 4.52
N PRO A 177 12.13 11.99 5.12
CA PRO A 177 13.00 11.10 5.89
C PRO A 177 12.35 10.59 7.18
N GLU A 178 11.33 11.28 7.64
CA GLU A 178 10.49 10.92 8.77
C GLU A 178 9.03 11.08 8.39
N LEU A 179 8.23 10.05 8.67
CA LEU A 179 6.82 10.00 8.39
C LEU A 179 6.03 9.80 9.69
N GLN A 180 4.85 10.39 9.72
CA GLN A 180 3.84 10.15 10.74
C GLN A 180 2.52 9.89 10.03
N PHE A 181 1.66 9.07 10.60
CA PHE A 181 0.31 8.85 10.11
C PHE A 181 -0.70 9.25 11.18
N PRO A 182 -1.66 10.14 10.88
CA PRO A 182 -2.57 10.68 11.88
C PRO A 182 -3.73 9.73 12.24
N GLY A 183 -3.82 8.57 11.57
CA GLY A 183 -4.85 7.56 11.78
C GLY A 183 -4.29 6.29 12.41
N PHE A 184 -5.20 5.35 12.71
CA PHE A 184 -4.82 3.99 13.11
C PHE A 184 -4.83 3.03 11.91
N MET A 185 -5.91 3.01 11.15
CA MET A 185 -6.12 2.20 9.94
C MET A 185 -7.06 2.92 8.98
N TYR A 186 -6.95 2.57 7.69
CA TYR A 186 -7.71 3.08 6.55
C TYR A 186 -7.38 4.55 6.17
N GLY A 187 -7.30 4.78 4.88
CA GLY A 187 -6.95 6.08 4.30
C GLY A 187 -5.46 6.27 4.07
N GLU A 188 -4.64 5.26 4.36
CA GLU A 188 -3.19 5.26 4.13
C GLU A 188 -2.85 5.65 2.70
N GLU A 189 -3.60 5.12 1.73
CA GLU A 189 -3.39 5.37 0.31
C GLU A 189 -3.55 6.86 -0.03
N ILE A 190 -4.60 7.49 0.50
CA ILE A 190 -4.85 8.92 0.26
C ILE A 190 -3.79 9.77 0.95
N TYR A 191 -3.42 9.40 2.18
CA TYR A 191 -2.41 10.12 2.94
C TYR A 191 -1.05 10.10 2.24
N MET A 192 -0.57 8.92 1.85
CA MET A 192 0.70 8.75 1.18
C MET A 192 0.71 9.41 -0.21
N ALA A 193 -0.40 9.33 -0.95
CA ALA A 193 -0.55 10.02 -2.23
C ALA A 193 -0.46 11.54 -2.10
N GLU A 194 -1.06 12.14 -1.06
CA GLU A 194 -0.94 13.58 -0.81
C GLU A 194 0.50 13.99 -0.45
N LEU A 195 1.24 13.16 0.28
CA LEU A 195 2.66 13.41 0.53
C LEU A 195 3.50 13.32 -0.75
N VAL A 196 3.27 12.30 -1.59
CA VAL A 196 3.93 12.16 -2.90
C VAL A 196 3.66 13.41 -3.75
N ARG A 197 2.41 13.85 -3.83
CA ARG A 197 2.00 15.04 -4.56
C ARG A 197 2.63 16.34 -4.00
N ALA A 198 2.68 16.49 -2.68
CA ALA A 198 3.29 17.64 -2.02
C ALA A 198 4.80 17.74 -2.26
N ALA A 199 5.46 16.60 -2.48
CA ALA A 199 6.87 16.55 -2.89
C ALA A 199 7.09 16.85 -4.40
N GLY A 200 6.04 17.11 -5.18
CA GLY A 200 6.14 17.30 -6.63
C GLY A 200 6.42 16.00 -7.41
N LEU A 201 6.19 14.85 -6.78
CA LEU A 201 6.38 13.52 -7.33
C LEU A 201 5.05 12.91 -7.79
N GLN A 202 5.14 11.78 -8.52
CA GLN A 202 4.00 11.08 -9.10
C GLN A 202 3.85 9.68 -8.49
N VAL A 203 2.60 9.16 -8.51
CA VAL A 203 2.32 7.74 -8.29
C VAL A 203 2.15 7.08 -9.65
N GLN A 204 2.97 6.07 -9.93
CA GLN A 204 2.99 5.39 -11.23
C GLN A 204 2.55 3.95 -11.10
N TYR A 205 1.49 3.56 -11.79
CA TYR A 205 1.10 2.16 -11.96
C TYR A 205 2.03 1.47 -12.95
N MET A 206 2.61 0.35 -12.53
CA MET A 206 3.57 -0.45 -13.30
C MET A 206 3.08 -1.89 -13.43
N PRO A 207 2.38 -2.24 -14.54
CA PRO A 207 1.82 -3.57 -14.74
C PRO A 207 2.86 -4.68 -14.89
N THR A 208 4.13 -4.35 -15.15
CA THR A 208 5.21 -5.34 -15.25
C THR A 208 5.71 -5.85 -13.89
N LEU A 209 5.33 -5.18 -12.81
CA LEU A 209 5.66 -5.58 -11.44
C LEU A 209 4.48 -6.40 -10.89
N HIS A 210 4.55 -7.73 -10.99
CA HIS A 210 3.43 -8.60 -10.60
C HIS A 210 3.55 -9.08 -9.16
N ILE A 211 2.43 -9.03 -8.46
CA ILE A 211 2.25 -9.54 -7.10
C ILE A 211 0.92 -10.30 -7.05
N ALA A 212 0.93 -11.55 -6.57
CA ALA A 212 -0.28 -12.27 -6.24
C ALA A 212 -0.73 -11.95 -4.80
N ASN A 213 -2.03 -11.67 -4.63
CA ASN A 213 -2.63 -11.51 -3.32
C ASN A 213 -3.40 -12.80 -2.97
N THR A 214 -2.92 -13.52 -1.96
CA THR A 214 -3.50 -14.79 -1.52
C THR A 214 -4.79 -14.60 -0.72
N GLY A 215 -5.06 -13.37 -0.26
CA GLY A 215 -6.31 -12.96 0.39
C GLY A 215 -6.58 -13.68 1.70
N ASN A 216 -5.55 -14.03 2.46
CA ASN A 216 -5.67 -14.82 3.69
C ASN A 216 -5.65 -13.96 4.97
N VAL A 217 -5.53 -12.62 4.87
CA VAL A 217 -5.43 -11.75 6.05
C VAL A 217 -6.74 -11.58 6.79
N ASN A 218 -6.65 -11.62 8.10
CA ASN A 218 -7.72 -11.61 9.10
C ASN A 218 -8.49 -10.28 9.26
N THR A 219 -8.44 -9.36 8.30
CA THR A 219 -9.27 -8.12 8.38
C THR A 219 -10.78 -8.40 8.37
N GLY A 220 -11.18 -9.61 7.95
CA GLY A 220 -12.56 -10.07 8.03
C GLY A 220 -13.13 -10.19 9.46
N LEU A 221 -12.26 -10.39 10.45
CA LEU A 221 -12.64 -10.56 11.86
C LEU A 221 -12.92 -9.24 12.58
N ILE A 222 -12.49 -8.09 12.01
CA ILE A 222 -12.69 -6.79 12.65
C ILE A 222 -14.16 -6.38 12.52
N ASN A 223 -14.78 -5.99 13.65
CA ASN A 223 -16.16 -5.53 13.70
C ASN A 223 -16.36 -4.32 12.76
N GLN A 224 -17.42 -4.35 11.95
CA GLN A 224 -17.76 -3.30 10.99
C GLN A 224 -17.86 -1.90 11.64
N LYS A 225 -18.41 -1.81 12.84
CA LYS A 225 -18.53 -0.54 13.59
C LYS A 225 -17.14 0.05 13.89
N GLN A 226 -16.17 -0.80 14.23
CA GLN A 226 -14.80 -0.40 14.50
C GLN A 226 -14.08 0.04 13.21
N LYS A 227 -14.24 -0.71 12.11
CA LYS A 227 -13.73 -0.31 10.78
C LYS A 227 -14.23 1.08 10.39
N SER A 228 -15.52 1.32 10.53
CA SER A 228 -16.14 2.62 10.21
C SER A 228 -15.61 3.75 11.10
N ALA A 229 -15.40 3.49 12.39
CA ALA A 229 -14.85 4.48 13.31
C ALA A 229 -13.41 4.88 12.93
N TRP A 230 -12.56 3.90 12.65
CA TRP A 230 -11.17 4.15 12.22
C TRP A 230 -11.12 4.87 10.87
N SER A 231 -11.88 4.41 9.87
CA SER A 231 -11.96 5.07 8.56
C SER A 231 -12.39 6.53 8.69
N LYS A 232 -13.42 6.80 9.51
CA LYS A 232 -13.92 8.14 9.74
C LYS A 232 -12.88 9.04 10.40
N ALA A 233 -12.18 8.54 11.42
CA ALA A 233 -11.13 9.28 12.13
C ALA A 233 -9.97 9.62 11.20
N SER A 234 -9.45 8.65 10.47
CA SER A 234 -8.34 8.83 9.52
C SER A 234 -8.72 9.80 8.40
N LEU A 235 -9.87 9.62 7.76
CA LEU A 235 -10.34 10.51 6.70
C LEU A 235 -10.58 11.94 7.18
N HIS A 236 -11.04 12.13 8.43
CA HIS A 236 -11.18 13.46 9.01
C HIS A 236 -9.82 14.15 9.20
N ALA A 237 -8.83 13.43 9.70
CA ALA A 237 -7.47 13.95 9.86
C ALA A 237 -6.85 14.32 8.50
N ILE A 238 -6.97 13.45 7.50
CA ILE A 238 -6.49 13.67 6.12
C ILE A 238 -7.17 14.89 5.49
N TYR A 239 -8.50 15.01 5.65
CA TYR A 239 -9.26 16.15 5.15
C TYR A 239 -8.73 17.46 5.74
N ASN A 240 -8.53 17.50 7.06
CA ASN A 240 -8.07 18.69 7.74
C ASN A 240 -6.66 19.11 7.32
N GLN A 241 -5.81 18.16 6.98
CA GLN A 241 -4.43 18.41 6.58
C GLN A 241 -4.28 18.84 5.11
N PHE A 242 -5.03 18.22 4.18
CA PHE A 242 -4.76 18.35 2.74
C PHE A 242 -5.92 18.92 1.91
N PHE A 243 -7.14 19.02 2.45
CA PHE A 243 -8.35 19.35 1.67
C PHE A 243 -9.17 20.51 2.25
N ARG A 244 -8.67 21.18 3.26
CA ARG A 244 -9.31 22.40 3.81
C ARG A 244 -9.35 23.55 2.84
#